data_2bf2a9f5d2c5ca6f103a66925a3cc9b0
#
_entry.id   2bf2a9f5d2c5ca6f103a66925a3cc9b0
#
_cell.length_a   1.000
_cell.length_b   1.000
_cell.length_c   1.000
_cell.angle_alpha   90.00
_cell.angle_beta   90.00
_cell.angle_gamma   90.00
#
_symmetry.space_group_name_H-M   'P 1'
#
loop_
_entity.id
_entity.type
_entity.pdbx_description
1 polymer ?
#
loop_
_entity_poly.entity_id
_entity_poly.type
_entity_poly.pdbx_seq_one_letter_code
_entity_poly.pdbx_strand_id
1 'polypeptide(L)'
;MADTFRFELVTPERMALSEDVAQVVVPGVEGEFTVLPGHAPVISALRPGVIEVVLPEAGGKTSIFVKGGFAEVDADHLTVLAERAIPVEALDAASELETAEAELAAAGDDASRLAAASAVESLKALRA
;
A
#
# COMPACT_ATOMS: atom_id res chain seq x y z
N MET A 1 24.94 -0.29 -12.77
CA MET A 1 24.53 -1.17 -11.68
C MET A 1 23.16 -0.75 -11.17
N ALA A 2 22.21 -1.63 -11.26
CA ALA A 2 20.87 -1.33 -10.78
C ALA A 2 20.85 -1.39 -9.26
N ASP A 3 20.42 -0.32 -8.63
CA ASP A 3 20.26 -0.29 -7.20
C ASP A 3 18.87 -0.78 -6.86
N THR A 4 18.82 -1.76 -5.97
CA THR A 4 17.56 -2.34 -5.52
C THR A 4 17.55 -2.46 -4.00
N PHE A 5 16.36 -2.73 -3.47
CA PHE A 5 16.20 -3.05 -2.07
C PHE A 5 15.14 -4.14 -1.96
N ARG A 6 15.13 -4.83 -0.83
CA ARG A 6 14.17 -5.91 -0.60
C ARG A 6 12.83 -5.34 -0.14
N PHE A 7 11.77 -5.70 -0.85
CA PHE A 7 10.40 -5.36 -0.46
C PHE A 7 9.70 -6.62 0.02
N GLU A 8 9.13 -6.55 1.22
CA GLU A 8 8.35 -7.65 1.79
C GLU A 8 6.99 -7.12 2.21
N LEU A 9 5.95 -7.77 1.72
CA LEU A 9 4.57 -7.44 2.07
C LEU A 9 3.97 -8.62 2.81
N VAL A 10 3.59 -8.38 4.06
CA VAL A 10 3.11 -9.43 4.96
C VAL A 10 1.69 -9.10 5.41
N THR A 11 0.83 -10.10 5.35
CA THR A 11 -0.51 -10.02 5.95
C THR A 11 -0.58 -11.03 7.09
N PRO A 12 -1.61 -10.97 7.96
CA PRO A 12 -1.72 -11.92 9.07
C PRO A 12 -1.71 -13.40 8.63
N GLU A 13 -2.12 -13.67 7.40
CA GLU A 13 -2.23 -15.04 6.90
C GLU A 13 -0.96 -15.55 6.23
N ARG A 14 -0.17 -14.65 5.63
CA ARG A 14 1.00 -15.09 4.86
C ARG A 14 1.89 -13.93 4.45
N MET A 15 3.08 -14.28 3.95
CA MET A 15 3.91 -13.33 3.22
C MET A 15 3.37 -13.24 1.80
N ALA A 16 2.76 -12.12 1.46
CA ALA A 16 2.11 -11.92 0.17
C ALA A 16 3.11 -11.65 -0.95
N LEU A 17 4.23 -11.01 -0.65
CA LEU A 17 5.24 -10.63 -1.64
C LEU A 17 6.60 -10.52 -0.98
N SER A 18 7.65 -10.97 -1.66
CA SER A 18 9.04 -10.79 -1.22
C SER A 18 9.91 -10.79 -2.47
N GLU A 19 10.44 -9.61 -2.82
CA GLU A 19 11.30 -9.51 -4.00
C GLU A 19 12.16 -8.26 -3.97
N ASP A 20 13.17 -8.22 -4.83
CA ASP A 20 13.99 -7.02 -4.99
C ASP A 20 13.29 -6.06 -5.92
N VAL A 21 13.23 -4.80 -5.54
CA VAL A 21 12.51 -3.76 -6.28
C VAL A 21 13.37 -2.52 -6.41
N ALA A 22 13.01 -1.66 -7.36
CA ALA A 22 13.73 -0.41 -7.61
C ALA A 22 13.13 0.78 -6.85
N GLN A 23 11.81 0.77 -6.65
CA GLN A 23 11.11 1.88 -6.02
C GLN A 23 9.75 1.40 -5.53
N VAL A 24 9.30 1.95 -4.40
CA VAL A 24 7.95 1.70 -3.89
C VAL A 24 7.34 3.02 -3.44
N VAL A 25 6.12 3.30 -3.88
CA VAL A 25 5.34 4.45 -3.39
C VAL A 25 4.35 3.92 -2.37
N VAL A 26 4.36 4.51 -1.18
CA VAL A 26 3.64 3.99 -0.01
C VAL A 26 2.61 5.02 0.47
N PRO A 27 1.35 4.61 0.73
CA PRO A 27 0.30 5.53 1.21
C PRO A 27 0.37 5.73 2.72
N GLY A 28 1.31 6.55 3.19
CA GLY A 28 1.42 6.87 4.61
C GLY A 28 0.26 7.73 5.10
N VAL A 29 -0.04 7.65 6.40
CA VAL A 29 -1.14 8.42 6.99
C VAL A 29 -0.90 9.93 6.92
N GLU A 30 0.37 10.34 6.92
CA GLU A 30 0.73 11.76 6.82
C GLU A 30 1.01 12.21 5.40
N GLY A 31 0.88 11.31 4.45
CA GLY A 31 1.10 11.57 3.04
C GLY A 31 1.81 10.43 2.36
N GLU A 32 1.65 10.37 1.07
CA GLU A 32 2.32 9.41 0.22
C GLU A 32 3.81 9.69 0.21
N PHE A 33 4.63 8.65 0.31
CA PHE A 33 6.08 8.83 0.20
C PHE A 33 6.70 7.74 -0.66
N THR A 34 7.84 8.06 -1.25
CA THR A 34 8.53 7.18 -2.17
C THR A 34 9.78 6.61 -1.50
N VAL A 35 9.91 5.29 -1.55
CA VAL A 35 11.08 4.59 -1.02
C VAL A 35 12.00 4.21 -2.17
N LEU A 36 13.26 4.60 -2.04
CA LEU A 36 14.33 4.27 -2.98
C LEU A 36 15.46 3.59 -2.23
N PRO A 37 16.37 2.90 -2.91
CA PRO A 37 17.53 2.30 -2.23
C PRO A 37 18.28 3.34 -1.42
N GLY A 38 18.68 2.99 -0.21
CA GLY A 38 19.40 3.91 0.68
C GLY A 38 18.51 4.87 1.46
N HIS A 39 17.20 4.67 1.45
CA HIS A 39 16.26 5.51 2.17
C HIS A 39 16.56 5.52 3.67
N ALA A 40 16.43 6.70 4.30
CA ALA A 40 16.61 6.82 5.74
C ALA A 40 15.57 5.98 6.49
N PRO A 41 15.91 5.42 7.66
CA PRO A 41 14.96 4.63 8.42
C PRO A 41 13.73 5.42 8.82
N VAL A 42 12.55 4.82 8.64
CA VAL A 42 11.29 5.43 9.04
C VAL A 42 10.26 4.33 9.31
N ILE A 43 9.36 4.60 10.24
CA ILE A 43 8.19 3.76 10.48
C ILE A 43 6.98 4.65 10.29
N SER A 44 6.03 4.21 9.47
CA SER A 44 4.82 4.98 9.18
C SER A 44 3.60 4.09 9.22
N ALA A 45 2.55 4.57 9.84
CA ALA A 45 1.25 3.94 9.71
C ALA A 45 0.71 4.19 8.29
N LEU A 46 -0.08 3.28 7.79
CA LEU A 46 -0.63 3.35 6.44
C LEU A 46 -2.11 3.68 6.46
N ARG A 47 -2.54 4.51 5.52
CA ARG A 47 -3.96 4.69 5.22
C ARG A 47 -4.34 3.70 4.12
N PRO A 48 -5.61 3.33 3.99
CA PRO A 48 -6.04 2.51 2.86
C PRO A 48 -5.69 3.21 1.55
N GLY A 49 -5.05 2.49 0.67
CA GLY A 49 -4.61 3.05 -0.60
C GLY A 49 -3.83 2.03 -1.41
N VAL A 50 -3.18 2.51 -2.46
CA VAL A 50 -2.44 1.66 -3.40
C VAL A 50 -0.95 1.83 -3.20
N ILE A 51 -0.25 0.70 -3.02
CA ILE A 51 1.20 0.66 -3.05
C ILE A 51 1.60 0.44 -4.50
N GLU A 52 2.48 1.28 -5.02
CA GLU A 52 3.02 1.13 -6.37
C GLU A 52 4.45 0.65 -6.30
N VAL A 53 4.72 -0.50 -6.91
CA VAL A 53 6.03 -1.13 -6.90
C VAL A 53 6.64 -1.05 -8.30
N VAL A 54 7.83 -0.48 -8.41
CA VAL A 54 8.57 -0.45 -9.67
C VAL A 54 9.62 -1.55 -9.60
N LEU A 55 9.52 -2.49 -10.53
CA LEU A 55 10.45 -3.62 -10.60
C LEU A 55 11.77 -3.19 -11.25
N PRO A 56 12.89 -3.89 -10.95
CA PRO A 56 14.19 -3.50 -11.51
C PRO A 56 14.22 -3.64 -13.03
N GLU A 57 15.06 -2.82 -13.64
CA GLU A 57 15.29 -2.84 -15.08
C GLU A 57 13.99 -2.64 -15.85
N ALA A 58 13.64 -3.55 -16.74
CA ALA A 58 12.46 -3.46 -17.56
C ALA A 58 11.30 -4.30 -17.02
N GLY A 59 11.34 -4.63 -15.72
CA GLY A 59 10.34 -5.51 -15.11
C GLY A 59 8.94 -4.92 -14.94
N GLY A 60 8.78 -3.61 -15.15
CA GLY A 60 7.47 -2.97 -15.10
C GLY A 60 7.04 -2.53 -13.72
N LYS A 61 5.74 -2.38 -13.55
CA LYS A 61 5.13 -1.93 -12.30
C LYS A 61 4.08 -2.91 -11.82
N THR A 62 3.92 -2.98 -10.51
CA THR A 62 2.86 -3.75 -9.87
C THR A 62 2.17 -2.84 -8.87
N SER A 63 0.85 -2.90 -8.81
CA SER A 63 0.06 -2.11 -7.88
C SER A 63 -0.74 -3.02 -6.97
N ILE A 64 -0.76 -2.69 -5.67
CA ILE A 64 -1.42 -3.51 -4.66
C ILE A 64 -2.26 -2.59 -3.77
N PHE A 65 -3.55 -2.88 -3.68
CA PHE A 65 -4.42 -2.16 -2.76
C PHE A 65 -4.25 -2.73 -1.36
N VAL A 66 -3.98 -1.86 -0.38
CA VAL A 66 -3.80 -2.26 1.02
C VAL A 66 -4.79 -1.52 1.91
N LYS A 67 -5.19 -2.16 3.00
CA LYS A 67 -6.05 -1.57 4.01
C LYS A 67 -5.33 -1.68 5.35
N GLY A 68 -4.94 -0.52 5.88
CA GLY A 68 -4.31 -0.43 7.19
C GLY A 68 -2.93 -1.08 7.29
N GLY A 69 -2.29 -0.88 8.42
CA GLY A 69 -0.99 -1.48 8.70
C GLY A 69 0.11 -0.45 8.87
N PHE A 70 1.34 -0.93 8.70
CA PHE A 70 2.55 -0.12 8.91
C PHE A 70 3.58 -0.43 7.85
N ALA A 71 4.41 0.57 7.54
CA ALA A 71 5.60 0.39 6.73
C ALA A 71 6.82 0.68 7.59
N GLU A 72 7.81 -0.20 7.51
CA GLU A 72 9.09 -0.02 8.18
C GLU A 72 10.17 -0.01 7.13
N VAL A 73 10.92 1.08 7.06
CA VAL A 73 11.93 1.32 6.04
C VAL A 73 13.31 1.41 6.68
N ASP A 74 14.31 0.79 6.05
CA ASP A 74 15.71 1.08 6.33
C ASP A 74 16.48 1.12 5.01
N ALA A 75 17.82 1.17 5.05
CA ALA A 75 18.63 1.44 3.86
C ALA A 75 18.43 0.43 2.72
N ASP A 76 18.17 -0.83 3.04
CA ASP A 76 18.08 -1.91 2.06
C ASP A 76 16.83 -2.77 2.16
N HIS A 77 15.90 -2.38 3.02
CA HIS A 77 14.68 -3.15 3.27
C HIS A 77 13.46 -2.25 3.41
N LEU A 78 12.34 -2.70 2.86
CA LEU A 78 11.03 -2.13 3.15
C LEU A 78 10.12 -3.30 3.51
N THR A 79 9.57 -3.26 4.72
CA THR A 79 8.60 -4.25 5.17
C THR A 79 7.26 -3.56 5.38
N VAL A 80 6.23 -4.06 4.73
CA VAL A 80 4.87 -3.58 4.91
C VAL A 80 4.05 -4.68 5.58
N LEU A 81 3.47 -4.33 6.73
CA LEU A 81 2.56 -5.21 7.45
C LEU A 81 1.17 -4.66 7.21
N ALA A 82 0.41 -5.31 6.35
CA ALA A 82 -0.93 -4.85 5.97
C ALA A 82 -1.99 -5.78 6.55
N GLU A 83 -3.10 -5.21 6.98
CA GLU A 83 -4.23 -6.02 7.43
C GLU A 83 -4.82 -6.79 6.27
N ARG A 84 -4.85 -6.18 5.10
CA ARG A 84 -5.34 -6.79 3.88
C ARG A 84 -4.58 -6.23 2.69
N ALA A 85 -4.24 -7.08 1.74
CA ALA A 85 -3.51 -6.70 0.54
C ALA A 85 -4.06 -7.47 -0.65
N ILE A 86 -4.43 -6.75 -1.71
CA ILE A 86 -5.01 -7.34 -2.91
C ILE A 86 -4.33 -6.73 -4.13
N PRO A 87 -3.69 -7.55 -4.99
CA PRO A 87 -3.16 -7.01 -6.25
C PRO A 87 -4.28 -6.32 -7.04
N VAL A 88 -3.99 -5.16 -7.60
CA VAL A 88 -5.01 -4.37 -8.28
C VAL A 88 -5.64 -5.16 -9.44
N GLU A 89 -4.86 -5.96 -10.14
CA GLU A 89 -5.37 -6.79 -11.24
C GLU A 89 -6.34 -7.89 -10.78
N ALA A 90 -6.32 -8.26 -9.51
CA ALA A 90 -7.23 -9.24 -8.93
C ALA A 90 -8.36 -8.58 -8.13
N LEU A 91 -8.37 -7.27 -8.05
CA LEU A 91 -9.29 -6.50 -7.21
C LEU A 91 -10.60 -6.25 -7.94
N ASP A 92 -11.71 -6.58 -7.26
CA ASP A 92 -13.02 -6.12 -7.72
C ASP A 92 -13.26 -4.74 -7.13
N ALA A 93 -12.83 -3.71 -7.85
CA ALA A 93 -12.88 -2.34 -7.37
C ALA A 93 -14.30 -1.87 -7.06
N ALA A 94 -15.28 -2.32 -7.84
CA ALA A 94 -16.68 -1.94 -7.61
C ALA A 94 -17.20 -2.49 -6.28
N SER A 95 -16.92 -3.75 -5.99
CA SER A 95 -17.35 -4.39 -4.75
C SER A 95 -16.63 -3.79 -3.55
N GLU A 96 -15.32 -3.56 -3.67
CA GLU A 96 -14.54 -2.97 -2.59
C GLU A 96 -14.97 -1.51 -2.33
N LEU A 97 -15.29 -0.77 -3.38
CA LEU A 97 -15.79 0.60 -3.23
C LEU A 97 -17.11 0.63 -2.49
N GLU A 98 -18.02 -0.28 -2.81
CA GLU A 98 -19.30 -0.39 -2.14
C GLU A 98 -19.11 -0.66 -0.64
N THR A 99 -18.22 -1.58 -0.30
CA THR A 99 -17.86 -1.87 1.09
C THR A 99 -17.27 -0.64 1.79
N ALA A 100 -16.36 0.06 1.13
CA ALA A 100 -15.72 1.24 1.70
C ALA A 100 -16.72 2.38 1.91
N GLU A 101 -17.66 2.56 0.99
CA GLU A 101 -18.71 3.56 1.14
C GLU A 101 -19.63 3.23 2.32
N ALA A 102 -19.95 1.96 2.51
CA ALA A 102 -20.75 1.53 3.65
C ALA A 102 -20.00 1.77 4.97
N GLU A 103 -18.70 1.49 5.00
CA GLU A 103 -17.87 1.74 6.17
C GLU A 103 -17.79 3.24 6.48
N LEU A 104 -17.69 4.08 5.45
CA LEU A 104 -17.66 5.52 5.62
C LEU A 104 -18.97 6.02 6.23
N ALA A 105 -20.11 5.54 5.72
CA ALA A 105 -21.42 5.92 6.23
C ALA A 105 -21.64 5.48 7.68
N ALA A 106 -21.02 4.36 8.08
CA ALA A 106 -21.16 3.78 9.41
C ALA A 106 -20.08 4.24 10.39
N ALA A 107 -19.09 5.02 9.93
CA ALA A 107 -17.96 5.41 10.76
C ALA A 107 -18.41 6.25 11.95
N GLY A 108 -17.99 5.84 13.15
CA GLY A 108 -18.40 6.47 14.40
C GLY A 108 -17.37 7.43 15.01
N ASP A 109 -16.16 7.48 14.44
CA ASP A 109 -15.10 8.36 14.93
C ASP A 109 -14.27 8.89 13.75
N ASP A 110 -13.40 9.86 14.05
CA ASP A 110 -12.61 10.53 13.02
C ASP A 110 -11.61 9.60 12.34
N ALA A 111 -10.97 8.71 13.10
CA ALA A 111 -9.98 7.79 12.54
C ALA A 111 -10.64 6.82 11.57
N SER A 112 -11.77 6.24 11.94
CA SER A 112 -12.52 5.33 11.06
C SER A 112 -13.02 6.04 9.81
N ARG A 113 -13.46 7.27 9.98
CA ARG A 113 -13.95 8.08 8.86
C ARG A 113 -12.84 8.42 7.89
N LEU A 114 -11.67 8.80 8.38
CA LEU A 114 -10.52 9.11 7.53
C LEU A 114 -10.04 7.88 6.77
N ALA A 115 -9.98 6.73 7.44
CA ALA A 115 -9.56 5.49 6.79
C ALA A 115 -10.55 5.10 5.69
N ALA A 116 -11.85 5.13 5.99
CA ALA A 116 -12.88 4.78 5.00
C ALA A 116 -12.88 5.77 3.82
N ALA A 117 -12.72 7.06 4.10
CA ALA A 117 -12.67 8.08 3.05
C ALA A 117 -11.45 7.88 2.14
N SER A 118 -10.30 7.52 2.72
CA SER A 118 -9.09 7.23 1.94
C SER A 118 -9.29 6.02 1.03
N ALA A 119 -9.94 4.97 1.54
CA ALA A 119 -10.26 3.79 0.74
C ALA A 119 -11.19 4.15 -0.42
N VAL A 120 -12.23 4.93 -0.15
CA VAL A 120 -13.18 5.38 -1.19
C VAL A 120 -12.45 6.14 -2.28
N GLU A 121 -11.62 7.10 -1.90
CA GLU A 121 -10.88 7.91 -2.87
C GLU A 121 -9.97 7.06 -3.74
N SER A 122 -9.19 6.15 -3.13
CA SER A 122 -8.28 5.28 -3.87
C SER A 122 -9.02 4.36 -4.82
N LEU A 123 -10.14 3.79 -4.38
CA LEU A 123 -10.91 2.86 -5.19
C LEU A 123 -11.61 3.55 -6.35
N LYS A 124 -12.08 4.78 -6.14
CA LYS A 124 -12.66 5.58 -7.23
C LYS A 124 -11.61 5.88 -8.31
N ALA A 125 -10.39 6.19 -7.89
CA ALA A 125 -9.30 6.44 -8.82
C ALA A 125 -8.98 5.19 -9.67
N LEU A 126 -9.07 4.00 -9.09
CA LEU A 126 -8.83 2.75 -9.81
C LEU A 126 -9.93 2.44 -10.84
N ARG A 127 -11.14 2.92 -10.61
CA ARG A 127 -12.26 2.70 -11.52
C ARG A 127 -12.29 3.69 -12.67
N ALA A 128 -11.60 4.80 -12.52
CA ALA A 128 -11.63 5.88 -13.52
C ALA A 128 -10.90 5.51 -14.82
#